data_584a62ebe02126530fba9d21d0899bd9
#
_entry.id   584a62ebe02126530fba9d21d0899bd9
#
_cell.length_a   1.000
_cell.length_b   1.000
_cell.length_c   1.000
_cell.angle_alpha   90.00
_cell.angle_beta   90.00
_cell.angle_gamma   90.00
#
_symmetry.space_group_name_H-M   'P 1'
#
loop_
_entity.id
_entity.type
_entity.pdbx_description
1 polymer ?
#
loop_
_entity_poly.entity_id
_entity_poly.type
_entity_poly.pdbx_seq_one_letter_code
_entity_poly.pdbx_strand_id
1 'polypeptide(L)'
;MSRRCQRALDWFTFFVADVQTGFGPFISVYLTAHQWTQVDIGLVLTAGGLAALAFQMPGGLILDAVRAERRVAAFAMIGISVSALVLALWPIFPAVLGAQILHAAASCVLNPAIAAISLGLVGHAAVGERFGRNARFASIGSGLAAAGMGATGYFLSNQAVFLVTAILTVPTLIALAHIPASQIDPVRAHGGLARGRTATTSAALRTLLTNRSLPTFAVCVGIFQLANAAMLPLMASIITMRSSTWATTLVAACIVVPQLVVAAISPTVGRWAQRFGRRPILLLGFGAMPVRGLLFMVVTDPQLLVAVQLLDGICAAVFGVLVPLTIADITRDTGRFNLAQGIVGTGIGIGASLSTTLAGLISDRLGSSVAFLGLACIGAAGFVLFWLLMPETAERKDDRKLLPSGRK
;
A
#
# COMPACT_ATOMS: atom_id res chain seq x y z
N MET A 1 -21.75 -11.95 6.60
CA MET A 1 -20.97 -11.13 7.54
C MET A 1 -21.89 -10.22 8.34
N SER A 2 -21.79 -10.21 9.69
CA SER A 2 -22.61 -9.33 10.54
C SER A 2 -22.19 -7.85 10.39
N ARG A 3 -23.15 -6.92 10.60
CA ARG A 3 -22.84 -5.47 10.57
C ARG A 3 -21.78 -5.08 11.61
N ARG A 4 -21.73 -5.78 12.75
CA ARG A 4 -20.75 -5.57 13.81
C ARG A 4 -19.33 -5.92 13.33
N CYS A 5 -19.18 -7.06 12.68
CA CYS A 5 -17.89 -7.49 12.13
C CYS A 5 -17.42 -6.58 10.99
N GLN A 6 -18.33 -6.08 10.15
CA GLN A 6 -17.99 -5.08 9.12
C GLN A 6 -17.41 -3.81 9.73
N ARG A 7 -18.07 -3.25 10.74
CA ARG A 7 -17.60 -2.04 11.44
C ARG A 7 -16.25 -2.27 12.15
N ALA A 8 -16.08 -3.45 12.76
CA ALA A 8 -14.81 -3.79 13.41
C ALA A 8 -13.65 -3.81 12.42
N LEU A 9 -13.84 -4.39 11.24
CA LEU A 9 -12.81 -4.39 10.19
C LEU A 9 -12.58 -2.99 9.60
N ASP A 10 -13.61 -2.14 9.50
CA ASP A 10 -13.50 -0.75 9.07
C ASP A 10 -12.58 0.04 10.03
N TRP A 11 -12.88 -0.04 11.33
CA TRP A 11 -12.07 0.64 12.36
C TRP A 11 -10.67 0.07 12.48
N PHE A 12 -10.53 -1.27 12.33
CA PHE A 12 -9.20 -1.88 12.31
C PHE A 12 -8.36 -1.31 11.17
N THR A 13 -8.92 -1.26 9.95
CA THR A 13 -8.21 -0.71 8.78
C THR A 13 -7.89 0.77 8.93
N PHE A 14 -8.81 1.54 9.52
CA PHE A 14 -8.63 2.95 9.84
C PHE A 14 -7.43 3.15 10.77
N PHE A 15 -7.43 2.51 11.94
CA PHE A 15 -6.36 2.68 12.93
C PHE A 15 -5.02 2.08 12.49
N VAL A 16 -5.00 1.01 11.69
CA VAL A 16 -3.76 0.51 11.09
C VAL A 16 -3.12 1.58 10.21
N ALA A 17 -3.92 2.27 9.39
CA ALA A 17 -3.43 3.35 8.55
C ALA A 17 -2.93 4.55 9.38
N ASP A 18 -3.64 4.89 10.47
CA ASP A 18 -3.20 5.90 11.43
C ASP A 18 -1.80 5.59 11.97
N VAL A 19 -1.63 4.39 12.52
CA VAL A 19 -0.37 3.95 13.16
C VAL A 19 0.78 3.93 12.13
N GLN A 20 0.54 3.47 10.91
CA GLN A 20 1.57 3.44 9.86
C GLN A 20 1.99 4.85 9.41
N THR A 21 1.08 5.81 9.41
CA THR A 21 1.37 7.20 9.00
C THR A 21 2.41 7.86 9.92
N GLY A 22 2.47 7.50 11.21
CA GLY A 22 3.46 8.02 12.17
C GLY A 22 4.92 7.74 11.82
N PHE A 23 5.18 6.71 11.01
CA PHE A 23 6.53 6.33 10.57
C PHE A 23 6.96 6.96 9.24
N GLY A 24 6.16 7.80 8.65
CA GLY A 24 6.50 8.47 7.38
C GLY A 24 7.52 9.61 7.58
N PRO A 25 7.20 10.82 7.10
CA PRO A 25 8.13 11.95 7.14
C PRO A 25 8.51 12.41 8.55
N PHE A 26 7.72 12.05 9.59
CA PHE A 26 7.97 12.47 10.97
C PHE A 26 9.28 11.94 11.55
N ILE A 27 9.78 10.78 11.11
CA ILE A 27 11.07 10.23 11.56
C ILE A 27 12.21 11.17 11.20
N SER A 28 12.28 11.64 9.96
CA SER A 28 13.34 12.53 9.51
C SER A 28 13.33 13.84 10.30
N VAL A 29 12.15 14.42 10.53
CA VAL A 29 12.00 15.64 11.34
C VAL A 29 12.47 15.43 12.76
N TYR A 30 12.07 14.30 13.37
CA TYR A 30 12.44 13.93 14.73
C TYR A 30 13.95 13.75 14.91
N LEU A 31 14.59 12.99 14.03
CA LEU A 31 16.04 12.74 14.08
C LEU A 31 16.86 14.00 13.79
N THR A 32 16.38 14.86 12.88
CA THR A 32 17.00 16.17 12.64
C THR A 32 16.92 17.06 13.88
N ALA A 33 15.80 17.05 14.61
CA ALA A 33 15.65 17.78 15.87
C ALA A 33 16.60 17.26 16.96
N HIS A 34 17.03 15.98 16.89
CA HIS A 34 18.04 15.37 17.77
C HIS A 34 19.47 15.53 17.26
N GLN A 35 19.72 16.46 16.33
CA GLN A 35 21.04 16.79 15.78
C GLN A 35 21.75 15.62 15.04
N TRP A 36 20.96 14.70 14.48
CA TRP A 36 21.53 13.64 13.66
C TRP A 36 22.04 14.20 12.33
N THR A 37 23.12 13.62 11.83
CA THR A 37 23.63 13.96 10.48
C THR A 37 22.66 13.45 9.40
N GLN A 38 22.61 14.12 8.26
CA GLN A 38 21.79 13.66 7.13
C GLN A 38 22.24 12.28 6.62
N VAL A 39 23.52 11.94 6.82
CA VAL A 39 24.07 10.61 6.47
C VAL A 39 23.49 9.54 7.39
N ASP A 40 23.44 9.76 8.71
CA ASP A 40 22.90 8.78 9.65
C ASP A 40 21.41 8.57 9.44
N ILE A 41 20.66 9.66 9.22
CA ILE A 41 19.23 9.59 8.88
C ILE A 41 19.04 8.77 7.58
N GLY A 42 19.82 9.06 6.55
CA GLY A 42 19.80 8.35 5.28
C GLY A 42 20.10 6.86 5.43
N LEU A 43 21.12 6.51 6.22
CA LEU A 43 21.50 5.11 6.48
C LEU A 43 20.36 4.33 7.16
N VAL A 44 19.74 4.89 8.20
CA VAL A 44 18.64 4.24 8.93
C VAL A 44 17.41 4.07 8.03
N LEU A 45 17.03 5.09 7.26
CA LEU A 45 15.90 4.99 6.34
C LEU A 45 16.16 4.00 5.20
N THR A 46 17.39 3.96 4.68
CA THR A 46 17.80 2.98 3.66
C THR A 46 17.74 1.55 4.22
N ALA A 47 18.25 1.35 5.44
CA ALA A 47 18.19 0.03 6.09
C ALA A 47 16.76 -0.42 6.33
N GLY A 48 15.86 0.49 6.74
CA GLY A 48 14.42 0.23 6.84
C GLY A 48 13.80 -0.17 5.50
N GLY A 49 14.13 0.55 4.43
CA GLY A 49 13.67 0.22 3.06
C GLY A 49 14.16 -1.13 2.57
N LEU A 50 15.45 -1.46 2.78
CA LEU A 50 16.02 -2.76 2.44
C LEU A 50 15.39 -3.89 3.26
N ALA A 51 15.15 -3.65 4.56
CA ALA A 51 14.44 -4.59 5.41
C ALA A 51 13.00 -4.82 4.90
N ALA A 52 12.28 -3.76 4.53
CA ALA A 52 10.95 -3.89 3.96
C ALA A 52 10.97 -4.78 2.69
N LEU A 53 11.90 -4.57 1.77
CA LEU A 53 12.05 -5.43 0.58
C LEU A 53 12.35 -6.89 0.96
N ALA A 54 13.25 -7.10 1.91
CA ALA A 54 13.65 -8.44 2.35
C ALA A 54 12.50 -9.20 3.04
N PHE A 55 11.63 -8.51 3.80
CA PHE A 55 10.53 -9.11 4.55
C PHE A 55 9.21 -9.24 3.77
N GLN A 56 9.06 -8.68 2.57
CA GLN A 56 7.82 -8.75 1.79
C GLN A 56 7.40 -10.21 1.50
N MET A 57 8.28 -11.00 0.90
CA MET A 57 8.00 -12.41 0.60
C MET A 57 7.92 -13.28 1.86
N PRO A 58 8.88 -13.23 2.81
CA PRO A 58 8.78 -13.96 4.06
C PRO A 58 7.52 -13.64 4.85
N GLY A 59 7.08 -12.39 4.90
CA GLY A 59 5.85 -11.98 5.56
C GLY A 59 4.62 -12.68 4.98
N GLY A 60 4.51 -12.76 3.67
CA GLY A 60 3.44 -13.49 2.99
C GLY A 60 3.49 -15.00 3.26
N LEU A 61 4.70 -15.58 3.29
CA LEU A 61 4.90 -17.01 3.62
C LEU A 61 4.48 -17.34 5.06
N ILE A 62 4.86 -16.50 6.02
CA ILE A 62 4.48 -16.66 7.43
C ILE A 62 2.96 -16.65 7.54
N LEU A 63 2.29 -15.73 6.86
CA LEU A 63 0.84 -15.62 6.91
C LEU A 63 0.14 -16.82 6.28
N ASP A 64 0.67 -17.36 5.17
CA ASP A 64 0.16 -18.58 4.54
C ASP A 64 0.40 -19.84 5.42
N ALA A 65 1.46 -19.86 6.22
CA ALA A 65 1.82 -21.01 7.08
C ALA A 65 1.01 -21.05 8.39
N VAL A 66 0.78 -19.89 9.01
CA VAL A 66 0.25 -19.82 10.39
C VAL A 66 -1.26 -19.98 10.46
N ARG A 67 -2.02 -19.73 9.40
CA ARG A 67 -3.51 -19.80 9.35
C ARG A 67 -4.20 -19.11 10.52
N ALA A 68 -3.58 -18.04 11.04
CA ALA A 68 -4.07 -17.29 12.20
C ALA A 68 -3.87 -15.78 11.95
N GLU A 69 -4.46 -15.27 10.87
CA GLU A 69 -4.29 -13.93 10.32
C GLU A 69 -4.48 -12.84 11.39
N ARG A 70 -5.48 -13.04 12.26
CA ARG A 70 -5.74 -12.13 13.39
C ARG A 70 -4.58 -12.05 14.37
N ARG A 71 -3.99 -13.21 14.74
CA ARG A 71 -2.87 -13.23 15.69
C ARG A 71 -1.63 -12.61 15.08
N VAL A 72 -1.35 -12.93 13.81
CA VAL A 72 -0.23 -12.36 13.08
C VAL A 72 -0.38 -10.84 12.96
N ALA A 73 -1.57 -10.34 12.61
CA ALA A 73 -1.86 -8.91 12.58
C ALA A 73 -1.69 -8.25 13.97
N ALA A 74 -2.13 -8.90 15.06
CA ALA A 74 -1.94 -8.39 16.41
C ALA A 74 -0.47 -8.29 16.80
N PHE A 75 0.33 -9.33 16.54
CA PHE A 75 1.78 -9.30 16.80
C PHE A 75 2.50 -8.25 15.96
N ALA A 76 2.12 -8.08 14.70
CA ALA A 76 2.65 -7.03 13.85
C ALA A 76 2.34 -5.63 14.41
N MET A 77 1.11 -5.39 14.87
CA MET A 77 0.73 -4.13 15.51
C MET A 77 1.52 -3.86 16.81
N ILE A 78 1.72 -4.88 17.63
CA ILE A 78 2.56 -4.78 18.84
C ILE A 78 4.01 -4.45 18.44
N GLY A 79 4.55 -5.11 17.40
CA GLY A 79 5.88 -4.83 16.88
C GLY A 79 6.04 -3.37 16.42
N ILE A 80 5.05 -2.80 15.74
CA ILE A 80 5.06 -1.38 15.35
C ILE A 80 4.97 -0.47 16.58
N SER A 81 4.15 -0.82 17.57
CA SER A 81 4.06 -0.06 18.82
C SER A 81 5.40 -0.05 19.58
N VAL A 82 6.06 -1.20 19.66
CA VAL A 82 7.40 -1.31 20.27
C VAL A 82 8.41 -0.47 19.50
N SER A 83 8.39 -0.51 18.15
CA SER A 83 9.24 0.35 17.32
C SER A 83 9.01 1.84 17.61
N ALA A 84 7.75 2.27 17.73
CA ALA A 84 7.41 3.65 18.04
C ALA A 84 7.91 4.05 19.44
N LEU A 85 7.74 3.19 20.43
CA LEU A 85 8.26 3.44 21.79
C LEU A 85 9.79 3.50 21.84
N VAL A 86 10.48 2.61 21.12
CA VAL A 86 11.95 2.63 21.03
C VAL A 86 12.41 3.94 20.39
N LEU A 87 11.79 4.39 19.30
CA LEU A 87 12.08 5.69 18.69
C LEU A 87 11.85 6.85 19.66
N ALA A 88 10.74 6.83 20.41
CA ALA A 88 10.43 7.89 21.36
C ALA A 88 11.41 7.97 22.54
N LEU A 89 11.85 6.81 23.07
CA LEU A 89 12.59 6.75 24.31
C LEU A 89 14.12 6.74 24.13
N TRP A 90 14.61 6.18 23.03
CA TRP A 90 16.05 5.99 22.78
C TRP A 90 16.45 6.44 21.38
N PRO A 91 16.60 7.75 21.11
CA PRO A 91 17.01 8.27 19.80
C PRO A 91 18.53 8.11 19.55
N ILE A 92 19.05 6.90 19.75
CA ILE A 92 20.43 6.52 19.47
C ILE A 92 20.49 5.60 18.24
N PHE A 93 21.57 5.65 17.48
CA PHE A 93 21.67 4.98 16.17
C PHE A 93 21.28 3.49 16.19
N PRO A 94 21.81 2.62 17.07
CA PRO A 94 21.47 1.20 17.05
C PRO A 94 20.01 0.94 17.44
N ALA A 95 19.43 1.73 18.34
CA ALA A 95 18.03 1.58 18.74
C ALA A 95 17.08 1.99 17.61
N VAL A 96 17.36 3.13 16.97
CA VAL A 96 16.57 3.63 15.83
C VAL A 96 16.67 2.69 14.64
N LEU A 97 17.87 2.17 14.35
CA LEU A 97 18.08 1.17 13.29
C LEU A 97 17.27 -0.11 13.57
N GLY A 98 17.34 -0.64 14.78
CA GLY A 98 16.57 -1.80 15.20
C GLY A 98 15.06 -1.57 15.12
N ALA A 99 14.60 -0.40 15.57
CA ALA A 99 13.19 0.00 15.46
C ALA A 99 12.72 0.08 14.00
N GLN A 100 13.51 0.63 13.09
CA GLN A 100 13.18 0.71 11.67
C GLN A 100 13.09 -0.66 11.02
N ILE A 101 14.01 -1.58 11.33
CA ILE A 101 13.97 -2.95 10.83
C ILE A 101 12.73 -3.68 11.38
N LEU A 102 12.43 -3.55 12.67
CA LEU A 102 11.26 -4.16 13.29
C LEU A 102 9.96 -3.60 12.69
N HIS A 103 9.87 -2.28 12.52
CA HIS A 103 8.74 -1.64 11.86
C HIS A 103 8.54 -2.17 10.44
N ALA A 104 9.60 -2.24 9.64
CA ALA A 104 9.56 -2.74 8.28
C ALA A 104 9.06 -4.19 8.22
N ALA A 105 9.61 -5.08 9.05
CA ALA A 105 9.19 -6.47 9.13
C ALA A 105 7.71 -6.62 9.52
N ALA A 106 7.26 -5.86 10.53
CA ALA A 106 5.87 -5.88 10.99
C ALA A 106 4.90 -5.31 9.94
N SER A 107 5.25 -4.21 9.29
CA SER A 107 4.41 -3.55 8.29
C SER A 107 4.18 -4.41 7.04
N CYS A 108 5.19 -5.20 6.62
CA CYS A 108 5.07 -6.10 5.47
C CYS A 108 3.99 -7.17 5.63
N VAL A 109 3.60 -7.49 6.86
CA VAL A 109 2.59 -8.51 7.16
C VAL A 109 1.18 -7.92 7.24
N LEU A 110 1.03 -6.64 7.59
CA LEU A 110 -0.27 -6.03 7.88
C LEU A 110 -1.20 -5.94 6.67
N ASN A 111 -0.71 -5.45 5.53
CA ASN A 111 -1.52 -5.33 4.33
C ASN A 111 -2.00 -6.70 3.81
N PRO A 112 -1.15 -7.72 3.70
CA PRO A 112 -1.58 -9.09 3.42
C PRO A 112 -2.58 -9.62 4.45
N ALA A 113 -2.37 -9.38 5.76
CA ALA A 113 -3.27 -9.84 6.80
C ALA A 113 -4.67 -9.20 6.68
N ILE A 114 -4.77 -7.90 6.44
CA ILE A 114 -6.05 -7.20 6.22
C ILE A 114 -6.76 -7.78 4.98
N ALA A 115 -6.01 -8.03 3.91
CA ALA A 115 -6.58 -8.61 2.69
C ALA A 115 -7.06 -10.05 2.92
N ALA A 116 -6.27 -10.87 3.62
CA ALA A 116 -6.63 -12.25 3.98
C ALA A 116 -7.86 -12.29 4.89
N ILE A 117 -7.91 -11.48 5.96
CA ILE A 117 -9.08 -11.35 6.84
C ILE A 117 -10.30 -10.93 6.02
N SER A 118 -10.16 -9.95 5.13
CA SER A 118 -11.25 -9.49 4.27
C SER A 118 -11.77 -10.59 3.36
N LEU A 119 -10.87 -11.31 2.68
CA LEU A 119 -11.20 -12.41 1.78
C LEU A 119 -11.86 -13.59 2.55
N GLY A 120 -11.31 -13.93 3.73
CA GLY A 120 -11.85 -14.96 4.61
C GLY A 120 -13.26 -14.65 5.11
N LEU A 121 -13.58 -13.37 5.33
CA LEU A 121 -14.89 -12.94 5.83
C LEU A 121 -15.97 -12.89 4.75
N VAL A 122 -15.66 -12.42 3.54
CA VAL A 122 -16.69 -12.15 2.51
C VAL A 122 -16.60 -13.06 1.28
N GLY A 123 -15.47 -13.74 1.08
CA GLY A 123 -15.21 -14.57 -0.11
C GLY A 123 -15.04 -13.76 -1.40
N HIS A 124 -14.69 -14.43 -2.49
CA HIS A 124 -14.39 -13.79 -3.78
C HIS A 124 -15.53 -12.97 -4.39
N ALA A 125 -16.78 -13.38 -4.15
CA ALA A 125 -17.96 -12.71 -4.72
C ALA A 125 -18.17 -11.27 -4.22
N ALA A 126 -17.76 -10.95 -3.00
CA ALA A 126 -17.98 -9.65 -2.38
C ALA A 126 -16.67 -8.92 -2.00
N VAL A 127 -15.50 -9.53 -2.26
CA VAL A 127 -14.23 -9.01 -1.79
C VAL A 127 -13.84 -7.67 -2.45
N GLY A 128 -14.25 -7.42 -3.68
CA GLY A 128 -13.97 -6.15 -4.36
C GLY A 128 -14.64 -4.96 -3.66
N GLU A 129 -15.91 -5.10 -3.25
CA GLU A 129 -16.57 -4.07 -2.46
C GLU A 129 -15.90 -3.91 -1.08
N ARG A 130 -15.47 -5.03 -0.46
CA ARG A 130 -14.77 -5.00 0.81
C ARG A 130 -13.42 -4.28 0.71
N PHE A 131 -12.63 -4.56 -0.31
CA PHE A 131 -11.36 -3.86 -0.54
C PHE A 131 -11.57 -2.37 -0.80
N GLY A 132 -12.60 -2.00 -1.57
CA GLY A 132 -12.98 -0.60 -1.75
C GLY A 132 -13.32 0.09 -0.43
N ARG A 133 -14.01 -0.60 0.46
CA ARG A 133 -14.35 -0.10 1.79
C ARG A 133 -13.10 -0.02 2.70
N ASN A 134 -12.20 -0.99 2.64
CA ASN A 134 -10.93 -0.94 3.35
C ASN A 134 -10.11 0.28 2.91
N ALA A 135 -9.95 0.49 1.59
CA ALA A 135 -9.22 1.62 1.05
C ALA A 135 -9.81 2.97 1.49
N ARG A 136 -11.15 3.09 1.54
CA ARG A 136 -11.83 4.27 2.08
C ARG A 136 -11.42 4.55 3.53
N PHE A 137 -11.55 3.56 4.41
CA PHE A 137 -11.26 3.75 5.83
C PHE A 137 -9.77 3.96 6.09
N ALA A 138 -8.89 3.26 5.36
CA ALA A 138 -7.45 3.50 5.43
C ALA A 138 -7.09 4.94 5.02
N SER A 139 -7.71 5.44 3.95
CA SER A 139 -7.43 6.79 3.46
C SER A 139 -7.92 7.88 4.41
N ILE A 140 -9.12 7.69 5.01
CA ILE A 140 -9.61 8.61 6.05
C ILE A 140 -8.68 8.57 7.27
N GLY A 141 -8.25 7.38 7.70
CA GLY A 141 -7.29 7.19 8.79
C GLY A 141 -5.98 7.93 8.51
N SER A 142 -5.33 7.63 7.38
CA SER A 142 -4.07 8.29 7.02
C SER A 142 -4.18 9.83 6.94
N GLY A 143 -5.29 10.34 6.40
CA GLY A 143 -5.53 11.79 6.33
C GLY A 143 -5.67 12.44 7.69
N LEU A 144 -6.47 11.83 8.59
CA LEU A 144 -6.65 12.32 9.96
C LEU A 144 -5.38 12.15 10.80
N ALA A 145 -4.66 11.03 10.64
CA ALA A 145 -3.39 10.81 11.30
C ALA A 145 -2.34 11.84 10.90
N ALA A 146 -2.20 12.13 9.61
CA ALA A 146 -1.24 13.13 9.14
C ALA A 146 -1.52 14.51 9.75
N ALA A 147 -2.79 14.92 9.80
CA ALA A 147 -3.20 16.18 10.44
C ALA A 147 -2.97 16.16 11.97
N GLY A 148 -3.41 15.09 12.65
CA GLY A 148 -3.27 14.94 14.10
C GLY A 148 -1.82 14.84 14.56
N MET A 149 -0.99 14.06 13.86
CA MET A 149 0.44 13.92 14.16
C MET A 149 1.21 15.19 13.83
N GLY A 150 0.85 15.90 12.75
CA GLY A 150 1.41 17.22 12.45
C GLY A 150 1.10 18.23 13.56
N ALA A 151 -0.15 18.27 14.02
CA ALA A 151 -0.54 19.11 15.17
C ALA A 151 0.18 18.70 16.46
N THR A 152 0.29 17.39 16.72
CA THR A 152 1.03 16.86 17.87
C THR A 152 2.50 17.29 17.85
N GLY A 153 3.16 17.18 16.69
CA GLY A 153 4.54 17.62 16.52
C GLY A 153 4.72 19.12 16.74
N TYR A 154 3.75 19.92 16.29
CA TYR A 154 3.80 21.38 16.44
C TYR A 154 3.48 21.86 17.85
N PHE A 155 2.38 21.38 18.46
CA PHE A 155 1.90 21.89 19.76
C PHE A 155 2.54 21.22 20.99
N LEU A 156 3.00 19.98 20.83
CA LEU A 156 3.58 19.20 21.94
C LEU A 156 5.09 18.96 21.71
N SER A 157 5.43 17.96 20.89
CA SER A 157 6.82 17.66 20.52
C SER A 157 6.86 16.63 19.39
N ASN A 158 7.99 16.57 18.66
CA ASN A 158 8.22 15.51 17.67
C ASN A 158 8.28 14.11 18.29
N GLN A 159 8.72 14.00 19.55
CA GLN A 159 8.70 12.75 20.34
C GLN A 159 7.26 12.29 20.62
N ALA A 160 6.35 13.22 20.91
CA ALA A 160 4.95 12.91 21.20
C ALA A 160 4.23 12.22 20.02
N VAL A 161 4.67 12.45 18.79
CA VAL A 161 4.14 11.77 17.60
C VAL A 161 4.28 10.25 17.72
N PHE A 162 5.45 9.76 18.15
CA PHE A 162 5.69 8.32 18.32
C PHE A 162 4.96 7.74 19.53
N LEU A 163 4.79 8.52 20.61
CA LEU A 163 3.97 8.11 21.74
C LEU A 163 2.49 7.98 21.33
N VAL A 164 1.95 8.93 20.57
CA VAL A 164 0.59 8.86 20.01
C VAL A 164 0.46 7.64 19.09
N THR A 165 1.44 7.39 18.23
CA THR A 165 1.48 6.20 17.38
C THR A 165 1.40 4.90 18.20
N ALA A 166 2.14 4.81 19.30
CA ALA A 166 2.08 3.65 20.19
C ALA A 166 0.71 3.52 20.88
N ILE A 167 0.13 4.63 21.35
CA ILE A 167 -1.20 4.66 22.00
C ILE A 167 -2.30 4.23 21.01
N LEU A 168 -2.24 4.64 19.74
CA LEU A 168 -3.21 4.28 18.71
C LEU A 168 -3.22 2.76 18.40
N THR A 169 -2.19 2.02 18.80
CA THR A 169 -2.20 0.56 18.74
C THR A 169 -3.28 -0.05 19.64
N VAL A 170 -3.64 0.59 20.76
CA VAL A 170 -4.68 0.09 21.66
C VAL A 170 -6.05 0.02 20.99
N PRO A 171 -6.62 1.11 20.42
CA PRO A 171 -7.88 1.02 19.70
C PRO A 171 -7.79 0.11 18.47
N THR A 172 -6.61 0.00 17.82
CA THR A 172 -6.38 -0.95 16.72
C THR A 172 -6.58 -2.39 17.18
N LEU A 173 -5.98 -2.79 18.28
CA LEU A 173 -6.11 -4.12 18.86
C LEU A 173 -7.53 -4.39 19.35
N ILE A 174 -8.20 -3.39 19.93
CA ILE A 174 -9.60 -3.48 20.34
C ILE A 174 -10.50 -3.73 19.10
N ALA A 175 -10.31 -2.98 18.03
CA ALA A 175 -11.04 -3.18 16.78
C ALA A 175 -10.80 -4.59 16.21
N LEU A 176 -9.55 -5.06 16.21
CA LEU A 176 -9.18 -6.41 15.78
C LEU A 176 -9.83 -7.49 16.66
N ALA A 177 -9.91 -7.28 17.98
CA ALA A 177 -10.52 -8.22 18.91
C ALA A 177 -12.02 -8.40 18.66
N HIS A 178 -12.69 -7.39 18.13
CA HIS A 178 -14.12 -7.45 17.76
C HIS A 178 -14.39 -8.19 16.43
N ILE A 179 -13.36 -8.67 15.73
CA ILE A 179 -13.51 -9.54 14.56
C ILE A 179 -13.43 -10.98 15.07
N PRO A 180 -14.56 -11.76 15.13
CA PRO A 180 -14.51 -13.13 15.63
C PRO A 180 -13.68 -14.03 14.70
N ALA A 181 -12.72 -14.76 15.26
CA ALA A 181 -11.90 -15.68 14.48
C ALA A 181 -12.71 -16.78 13.79
N SER A 182 -13.83 -17.19 14.41
CA SER A 182 -14.74 -18.20 13.86
C SER A 182 -15.48 -17.76 12.58
N GLN A 183 -15.55 -16.45 12.29
CA GLN A 183 -16.15 -15.94 11.06
C GLN A 183 -15.15 -15.84 9.89
N ILE A 184 -13.86 -15.93 10.17
CA ILE A 184 -12.83 -15.93 9.13
C ILE A 184 -12.67 -17.37 8.65
N ASP A 185 -13.07 -17.63 7.41
CA ASP A 185 -12.84 -18.91 6.77
C ASP A 185 -11.36 -19.02 6.37
N PRO A 186 -10.56 -19.90 7.02
CA PRO A 186 -9.13 -19.97 6.76
C PRO A 186 -8.81 -20.47 5.34
N VAL A 187 -9.70 -21.23 4.73
CA VAL A 187 -9.52 -21.71 3.36
C VAL A 187 -9.65 -20.54 2.38
N ARG A 188 -10.68 -19.71 2.56
CA ARG A 188 -10.91 -18.52 1.72
C ARG A 188 -9.81 -17.48 1.93
N ALA A 189 -9.37 -17.27 3.17
CA ALA A 189 -8.33 -16.31 3.53
C ALA A 189 -7.00 -16.54 2.79
N HIS A 190 -6.75 -17.80 2.39
CA HIS A 190 -5.53 -18.19 1.66
C HIS A 190 -5.75 -18.38 0.14
N GLY A 191 -6.95 -18.05 -0.37
CA GLY A 191 -7.26 -18.17 -1.79
C GLY A 191 -7.80 -19.53 -2.24
N GLY A 192 -8.39 -20.36 -1.32
CA GLY A 192 -9.02 -21.63 -1.65
C GLY A 192 -8.21 -22.89 -1.33
N LEU A 193 -8.76 -24.06 -1.64
CA LEU A 193 -8.21 -25.36 -1.23
C LEU A 193 -7.02 -25.77 -2.09
N ALA A 194 -5.82 -25.72 -1.53
CA ALA A 194 -4.82 -26.73 -1.85
C ALA A 194 -5.00 -27.92 -0.87
N ARG A 195 -5.95 -28.79 -1.15
CA ARG A 195 -6.11 -30.03 -0.37
C ARG A 195 -4.86 -30.90 -0.57
N GLY A 196 -4.05 -31.07 0.48
CA GLY A 196 -3.11 -32.18 0.62
C GLY A 196 -1.68 -32.02 0.10
N ARG A 197 -1.20 -30.82 -0.24
CA ARG A 197 0.21 -30.62 -0.59
C ARG A 197 0.89 -29.69 0.42
N THR A 198 1.66 -30.27 1.31
CA THR A 198 2.80 -29.62 1.97
C THR A 198 3.90 -29.37 0.91
N ALA A 199 3.59 -28.54 -0.10
CA ALA A 199 4.61 -28.16 -1.07
C ALA A 199 5.68 -27.35 -0.35
N THR A 200 6.94 -27.70 -0.53
CA THR A 200 8.07 -26.91 -0.05
C THR A 200 7.94 -25.46 -0.55
N THR A 201 8.47 -24.51 0.20
CA THR A 201 8.43 -23.08 -0.17
C THR A 201 8.94 -22.84 -1.59
N SER A 202 9.98 -23.55 -2.01
CA SER A 202 10.53 -23.49 -3.37
C SER A 202 9.57 -24.00 -4.44
N ALA A 203 8.83 -25.08 -4.19
CA ALA A 203 7.83 -25.59 -5.12
C ALA A 203 6.63 -24.64 -5.23
N ALA A 204 6.20 -24.03 -4.11
CA ALA A 204 5.14 -23.03 -4.10
C ALA A 204 5.53 -21.78 -4.91
N LEU A 205 6.74 -21.26 -4.69
CA LEU A 205 7.27 -20.13 -5.44
C LEU A 205 7.38 -20.43 -6.93
N ARG A 206 7.90 -21.61 -7.28
CA ARG A 206 7.98 -22.05 -8.68
C ARG A 206 6.60 -22.12 -9.33
N THR A 207 5.61 -22.67 -8.66
CA THR A 207 4.21 -22.73 -9.19
C THR A 207 3.64 -21.36 -9.45
N LEU A 208 3.83 -20.39 -8.53
CA LEU A 208 3.36 -19.01 -8.69
C LEU A 208 4.10 -18.26 -9.82
N LEU A 209 5.41 -18.45 -9.94
CA LEU A 209 6.22 -17.81 -10.98
C LEU A 209 6.02 -18.44 -12.36
N THR A 210 5.60 -19.70 -12.44
CA THR A 210 5.25 -20.37 -13.70
C THR A 210 3.90 -19.88 -14.25
N ASN A 211 3.02 -19.38 -13.37
CA ASN A 211 1.80 -18.68 -13.81
C ASN A 211 2.18 -17.30 -14.37
N ARG A 212 2.17 -17.17 -15.71
CA ARG A 212 2.60 -15.94 -16.38
C ARG A 212 1.86 -14.67 -15.93
N SER A 213 0.64 -14.79 -15.45
CA SER A 213 -0.17 -13.64 -15.02
C SER A 213 0.38 -12.96 -13.77
N LEU A 214 0.91 -13.70 -12.78
CA LEU A 214 1.42 -13.12 -11.55
C LEU A 214 2.71 -12.31 -11.74
N PRO A 215 3.79 -12.86 -12.35
CA PRO A 215 5.00 -12.08 -12.59
C PRO A 215 4.75 -10.92 -13.57
N THR A 216 3.92 -11.10 -14.59
CA THR A 216 3.52 -9.99 -15.48
C THR A 216 2.85 -8.87 -14.70
N PHE A 217 1.90 -9.20 -13.83
CA PHE A 217 1.23 -8.22 -12.98
C PHE A 217 2.20 -7.53 -12.03
N ALA A 218 3.10 -8.28 -11.36
CA ALA A 218 4.11 -7.74 -10.47
C ALA A 218 5.05 -6.75 -11.18
N VAL A 219 5.49 -7.08 -12.40
CA VAL A 219 6.32 -6.20 -13.23
C VAL A 219 5.55 -4.94 -13.62
N CYS A 220 4.31 -5.06 -14.08
CA CYS A 220 3.50 -3.90 -14.47
C CYS A 220 3.27 -2.94 -13.30
N VAL A 221 2.92 -3.47 -12.11
CA VAL A 221 2.72 -2.64 -10.92
C VAL A 221 4.05 -2.07 -10.42
N GLY A 222 5.16 -2.80 -10.55
CA GLY A 222 6.51 -2.30 -10.28
C GLY A 222 6.89 -1.11 -11.18
N ILE A 223 6.63 -1.21 -12.49
CA ILE A 223 6.83 -0.10 -13.45
C ILE A 223 5.92 1.09 -13.13
N PHE A 224 4.66 0.82 -12.73
CA PHE A 224 3.78 1.89 -12.26
C PHE A 224 4.39 2.61 -11.07
N GLN A 225 4.91 1.90 -10.07
CA GLN A 225 5.54 2.53 -8.91
C GLN A 225 6.86 3.21 -9.24
N LEU A 226 7.62 2.70 -10.20
CA LEU A 226 8.80 3.38 -10.75
C LEU A 226 8.46 4.74 -11.36
N ALA A 227 7.30 4.86 -11.99
CA ALA A 227 6.81 6.14 -12.51
C ALA A 227 6.22 7.04 -11.39
N ASN A 228 5.55 6.44 -10.39
CA ASN A 228 4.70 7.14 -9.42
C ASN A 228 5.47 7.74 -8.21
N ALA A 229 6.37 6.97 -7.60
CA ALA A 229 6.84 7.27 -6.24
C ALA A 229 7.62 8.59 -6.13
N ALA A 230 8.33 9.00 -7.17
CA ALA A 230 9.08 10.25 -7.19
C ALA A 230 8.24 11.49 -7.52
N MET A 231 7.03 11.33 -8.08
CA MET A 231 6.27 12.50 -8.56
C MET A 231 5.90 13.48 -7.47
N LEU A 232 5.45 12.99 -6.31
CA LEU A 232 5.08 13.86 -5.19
C LEU A 232 6.31 14.57 -4.59
N PRO A 233 7.42 13.89 -4.23
CA PRO A 233 8.62 14.57 -3.75
C PRO A 233 9.18 15.60 -4.73
N LEU A 234 9.25 15.27 -6.02
CA LEU A 234 9.75 16.17 -7.06
C LEU A 234 8.86 17.42 -7.20
N MET A 235 7.54 17.23 -7.20
CA MET A 235 6.58 18.33 -7.25
C MET A 235 6.64 19.18 -5.98
N ALA A 236 6.77 18.57 -4.79
CA ALA A 236 6.89 19.29 -3.53
C ALA A 236 8.13 20.21 -3.52
N SER A 237 9.27 19.73 -4.06
CA SER A 237 10.47 20.55 -4.17
C SER A 237 10.26 21.78 -5.07
N ILE A 238 9.55 21.63 -6.18
CA ILE A 238 9.22 22.74 -7.10
C ILE A 238 8.31 23.77 -6.43
N ILE A 239 7.28 23.32 -5.71
CA ILE A 239 6.39 24.21 -4.96
C ILE A 239 7.19 25.02 -3.93
N THR A 240 8.08 24.35 -3.19
CA THR A 240 8.92 24.99 -2.17
C THR A 240 9.85 26.03 -2.76
N MET A 241 10.41 25.79 -3.93
CA MET A 241 11.27 26.77 -4.63
C MET A 241 10.49 27.98 -5.20
N ARG A 242 9.23 27.78 -5.59
CA ARG A 242 8.42 28.82 -6.26
C ARG A 242 7.59 29.67 -5.30
N SER A 243 7.19 29.14 -4.16
CA SER A 243 6.29 29.78 -3.21
C SER A 243 6.74 29.52 -1.77
N SER A 244 7.57 30.43 -1.22
CA SER A 244 8.05 30.27 0.17
C SER A 244 6.95 30.41 1.22
N THR A 245 5.96 31.27 1.00
CA THR A 245 4.91 31.59 1.99
C THR A 245 3.83 30.52 2.07
N TRP A 246 3.43 29.91 0.95
CA TRP A 246 2.34 28.95 0.87
C TRP A 246 2.80 27.52 0.63
N ALA A 247 4.12 27.29 0.49
CA ALA A 247 4.69 25.99 0.14
C ALA A 247 4.19 24.86 1.03
N THR A 248 4.24 25.02 2.35
CA THR A 248 3.82 24.00 3.31
C THR A 248 2.34 23.66 3.16
N THR A 249 1.49 24.67 3.00
CA THR A 249 0.03 24.48 2.83
C THR A 249 -0.28 23.77 1.52
N LEU A 250 0.39 24.15 0.43
CA LEU A 250 0.19 23.54 -0.89
C LEU A 250 0.69 22.09 -0.92
N VAL A 251 1.85 21.81 -0.32
CA VAL A 251 2.36 20.44 -0.19
C VAL A 251 1.44 19.56 0.67
N ALA A 252 0.93 20.12 1.79
CA ALA A 252 -0.07 19.43 2.59
C ALA A 252 -1.35 19.14 1.80
N ALA A 253 -1.84 20.10 1.01
CA ALA A 253 -2.99 19.91 0.12
C ALA A 253 -2.72 18.79 -0.91
N CYS A 254 -1.51 18.71 -1.46
CA CYS A 254 -1.10 17.66 -2.40
C CYS A 254 -1.09 16.25 -1.78
N ILE A 255 -0.98 16.14 -0.46
CA ILE A 255 -1.10 14.87 0.26
C ILE A 255 -2.56 14.57 0.59
N VAL A 256 -3.31 15.57 1.06
CA VAL A 256 -4.69 15.40 1.55
C VAL A 256 -5.67 15.19 0.41
N VAL A 257 -5.54 15.91 -0.69
CA VAL A 257 -6.48 15.84 -1.84
C VAL A 257 -6.58 14.42 -2.41
N PRO A 258 -5.48 13.69 -2.70
CA PRO A 258 -5.57 12.29 -3.10
C PRO A 258 -6.30 11.41 -2.09
N GLN A 259 -6.09 11.61 -0.79
CA GLN A 259 -6.76 10.83 0.26
C GLN A 259 -8.28 11.04 0.24
N LEU A 260 -8.74 12.27 0.02
CA LEU A 260 -10.17 12.56 -0.12
C LEU A 260 -10.76 11.87 -1.35
N VAL A 261 -10.05 11.86 -2.48
CA VAL A 261 -10.47 11.15 -3.70
C VAL A 261 -10.56 9.64 -3.42
N VAL A 262 -9.53 9.04 -2.83
CA VAL A 262 -9.54 7.61 -2.46
C VAL A 262 -10.73 7.31 -1.55
N ALA A 263 -10.94 8.10 -0.51
CA ALA A 263 -12.06 7.90 0.41
C ALA A 263 -13.42 7.97 -0.29
N ALA A 264 -13.57 8.86 -1.28
CA ALA A 264 -14.81 9.03 -2.02
C ALA A 264 -15.09 7.89 -2.99
N ILE A 265 -14.10 7.53 -3.84
CA ILE A 265 -14.35 6.69 -5.01
C ILE A 265 -14.03 5.19 -4.82
N SER A 266 -13.16 4.80 -3.85
CA SER A 266 -12.71 3.40 -3.70
C SER A 266 -13.84 2.36 -3.58
N PRO A 267 -14.95 2.59 -2.85
CA PRO A 267 -16.04 1.63 -2.81
C PRO A 267 -16.72 1.47 -4.18
N THR A 268 -16.75 2.54 -4.98
CA THR A 268 -17.32 2.50 -6.34
C THR A 268 -16.37 1.75 -7.28
N VAL A 269 -15.06 1.99 -7.18
CA VAL A 269 -14.03 1.23 -7.90
C VAL A 269 -14.18 -0.27 -7.63
N GLY A 270 -14.37 -0.68 -6.37
CA GLY A 270 -14.58 -2.08 -6.01
C GLY A 270 -15.84 -2.69 -6.66
N ARG A 271 -16.96 -1.95 -6.68
CA ARG A 271 -18.19 -2.38 -7.36
C ARG A 271 -18.02 -2.44 -8.88
N TRP A 272 -17.37 -1.45 -9.46
CA TRP A 272 -17.11 -1.42 -10.91
C TRP A 272 -16.19 -2.56 -11.34
N ALA A 273 -15.16 -2.86 -10.56
CA ALA A 273 -14.28 -3.99 -10.81
C ALA A 273 -15.05 -5.33 -10.84
N GLN A 274 -16.08 -5.48 -10.01
CA GLN A 274 -16.93 -6.68 -10.03
C GLN A 274 -17.92 -6.71 -11.20
N ARG A 275 -18.36 -5.54 -11.67
CA ARG A 275 -19.35 -5.43 -12.76
C ARG A 275 -18.72 -5.48 -14.14
N PHE A 276 -17.62 -4.75 -14.36
CA PHE A 276 -17.00 -4.52 -15.66
C PHE A 276 -15.73 -5.34 -15.89
N GLY A 277 -15.22 -6.02 -14.84
CA GLY A 277 -13.95 -6.72 -14.88
C GLY A 277 -12.82 -5.90 -14.22
N ARG A 278 -11.66 -6.54 -14.05
CA ARG A 278 -10.50 -5.92 -13.39
C ARG A 278 -9.66 -5.13 -14.38
N ARG A 279 -9.46 -5.70 -15.58
CA ARG A 279 -8.58 -5.13 -16.60
C ARG A 279 -8.99 -3.71 -17.03
N PRO A 280 -10.24 -3.38 -17.39
CA PRO A 280 -10.59 -2.02 -17.82
C PRO A 280 -10.40 -0.98 -16.72
N ILE A 281 -10.68 -1.34 -15.45
CA ILE A 281 -10.52 -0.41 -14.33
C ILE A 281 -9.03 -0.20 -14.02
N LEU A 282 -8.20 -1.24 -14.08
CA LEU A 282 -6.75 -1.12 -13.96
C LEU A 282 -6.16 -0.25 -15.08
N LEU A 283 -6.63 -0.40 -16.31
CA LEU A 283 -6.20 0.45 -17.43
C LEU A 283 -6.50 1.94 -17.20
N LEU A 284 -7.62 2.28 -16.54
CA LEU A 284 -7.88 3.67 -16.12
C LEU A 284 -6.83 4.17 -15.14
N GLY A 285 -6.45 3.35 -14.14
CA GLY A 285 -5.39 3.70 -13.19
C GLY A 285 -4.03 3.84 -13.84
N PHE A 286 -3.65 2.89 -14.70
CA PHE A 286 -2.39 2.96 -15.46
C PHE A 286 -2.37 4.16 -16.42
N GLY A 287 -3.50 4.49 -17.09
CA GLY A 287 -3.60 5.60 -18.02
C GLY A 287 -3.59 6.98 -17.36
N ALA A 288 -4.11 7.11 -16.14
CA ALA A 288 -4.07 8.36 -15.39
C ALA A 288 -2.63 8.80 -15.04
N MET A 289 -1.72 7.82 -14.91
CA MET A 289 -0.33 8.05 -14.51
C MET A 289 0.48 8.88 -15.53
N PRO A 290 0.59 8.50 -16.84
CA PRO A 290 1.30 9.33 -17.80
C PRO A 290 0.65 10.70 -18.01
N VAL A 291 -0.69 10.79 -17.95
CA VAL A 291 -1.40 12.07 -18.02
C VAL A 291 -0.98 12.99 -16.87
N ARG A 292 -0.91 12.47 -15.64
CA ARG A 292 -0.44 13.22 -14.47
C ARG A 292 1.00 13.71 -14.64
N GLY A 293 1.91 12.86 -15.14
CA GLY A 293 3.30 13.23 -15.39
C GLY A 293 3.42 14.35 -16.45
N LEU A 294 2.67 14.27 -17.54
CA LEU A 294 2.62 15.30 -18.56
C LEU A 294 2.04 16.62 -18.03
N LEU A 295 1.00 16.56 -17.21
CA LEU A 295 0.44 17.76 -16.58
C LEU A 295 1.45 18.43 -15.64
N PHE A 296 2.22 17.68 -14.85
CA PHE A 296 3.28 18.23 -14.01
C PHE A 296 4.41 18.87 -14.81
N MET A 297 4.66 18.40 -16.06
CA MET A 297 5.64 19.01 -16.94
C MET A 297 5.20 20.42 -17.41
N VAL A 298 3.90 20.62 -17.70
CA VAL A 298 3.39 21.85 -18.32
C VAL A 298 2.76 22.82 -17.32
N VAL A 299 2.18 22.32 -16.23
CA VAL A 299 1.52 23.14 -15.21
C VAL A 299 2.56 23.80 -14.32
N THR A 300 2.55 25.12 -14.28
CA THR A 300 3.50 25.92 -13.47
C THR A 300 2.84 26.56 -12.25
N ASP A 301 1.53 26.73 -12.27
CA ASP A 301 0.78 27.33 -11.17
C ASP A 301 0.68 26.35 -9.99
N PRO A 302 1.12 26.73 -8.76
CA PRO A 302 1.11 25.86 -7.60
C PRO A 302 -0.28 25.37 -7.18
N GLN A 303 -1.34 26.14 -7.41
CA GLN A 303 -2.71 25.74 -7.08
C GLN A 303 -3.22 24.70 -8.07
N LEU A 304 -2.90 24.84 -9.36
CA LEU A 304 -3.24 23.85 -10.38
C LEU A 304 -2.47 22.54 -10.17
N LEU A 305 -1.25 22.58 -9.62
CA LEU A 305 -0.51 21.37 -9.25
C LEU A 305 -1.26 20.55 -8.20
N VAL A 306 -1.96 21.20 -7.27
CA VAL A 306 -2.84 20.50 -6.31
C VAL A 306 -4.02 19.82 -7.04
N ALA A 307 -4.59 20.48 -8.05
CA ALA A 307 -5.66 19.88 -8.85
C ALA A 307 -5.18 18.65 -9.65
N VAL A 308 -3.95 18.66 -10.17
CA VAL A 308 -3.34 17.49 -10.83
C VAL A 308 -3.24 16.30 -9.90
N GLN A 309 -3.13 16.51 -8.59
CA GLN A 309 -3.10 15.43 -7.59
C GLN A 309 -4.42 14.66 -7.44
N LEU A 310 -5.53 15.17 -8.00
CA LEU A 310 -6.76 14.38 -8.13
C LEU A 310 -6.53 13.08 -8.92
N LEU A 311 -5.64 13.12 -9.94
CA LEU A 311 -5.27 11.93 -10.71
C LEU A 311 -4.49 10.91 -9.85
N ASP A 312 -3.67 11.38 -8.91
CA ASP A 312 -3.02 10.50 -7.93
C ASP A 312 -4.04 9.77 -7.08
N GLY A 313 -5.06 10.48 -6.60
CA GLY A 313 -6.15 9.89 -5.85
C GLY A 313 -6.92 8.83 -6.64
N ILE A 314 -7.12 9.03 -7.95
CA ILE A 314 -7.72 8.03 -8.84
C ILE A 314 -6.81 6.81 -8.95
N CYS A 315 -5.52 7.00 -9.22
CA CYS A 315 -4.54 5.91 -9.26
C CYS A 315 -4.54 5.13 -7.94
N ALA A 316 -4.40 5.83 -6.82
CA ALA A 316 -4.34 5.22 -5.49
C ALA A 316 -5.63 4.45 -5.15
N ALA A 317 -6.80 4.95 -5.52
CA ALA A 317 -8.07 4.24 -5.34
C ALA A 317 -8.15 2.97 -6.19
N VAL A 318 -7.74 3.05 -7.46
CA VAL A 318 -7.73 1.89 -8.36
C VAL A 318 -6.75 0.83 -7.86
N PHE A 319 -5.49 1.19 -7.62
CA PHE A 319 -4.47 0.22 -7.21
C PHE A 319 -4.70 -0.32 -5.80
N GLY A 320 -5.13 0.52 -4.86
CA GLY A 320 -5.44 0.09 -3.49
C GLY A 320 -6.55 -0.97 -3.40
N VAL A 321 -7.47 -0.97 -4.37
CA VAL A 321 -8.56 -1.95 -4.45
C VAL A 321 -8.19 -3.13 -5.35
N LEU A 322 -7.64 -2.85 -6.54
CA LEU A 322 -7.50 -3.87 -7.56
C LEU A 322 -6.22 -4.69 -7.46
N VAL A 323 -5.17 -4.19 -6.82
CA VAL A 323 -3.96 -5.01 -6.60
C VAL A 323 -4.29 -6.24 -5.77
N PRO A 324 -4.81 -6.15 -4.54
CA PRO A 324 -5.17 -7.33 -3.77
C PRO A 324 -6.30 -8.14 -4.42
N LEU A 325 -7.23 -7.49 -5.14
CA LEU A 325 -8.33 -8.18 -5.84
C LEU A 325 -7.82 -9.04 -6.99
N THR A 326 -6.94 -8.50 -7.84
CA THR A 326 -6.33 -9.22 -8.96
C THR A 326 -5.46 -10.38 -8.47
N ILE A 327 -4.70 -10.17 -7.39
CA ILE A 327 -3.91 -11.25 -6.75
C ILE A 327 -4.85 -12.34 -6.25
N ALA A 328 -5.97 -12.01 -5.61
CA ALA A 328 -6.95 -12.98 -5.15
C ALA A 328 -7.54 -13.81 -6.30
N ASP A 329 -7.79 -13.19 -7.46
CA ASP A 329 -8.27 -13.90 -8.64
C ASP A 329 -7.19 -14.83 -9.23
N ILE A 330 -5.94 -14.35 -9.37
CA ILE A 330 -4.81 -15.13 -9.93
C ILE A 330 -4.45 -16.32 -9.03
N THR A 331 -4.58 -16.17 -7.72
CA THR A 331 -4.21 -17.18 -6.74
C THR A 331 -5.38 -18.03 -6.25
N ARG A 332 -6.53 -17.93 -6.91
CA ARG A 332 -7.70 -18.76 -6.58
C ARG A 332 -7.32 -20.23 -6.62
N ASP A 333 -7.76 -20.99 -5.62
CA ASP A 333 -7.51 -22.43 -5.44
C ASP A 333 -6.05 -22.85 -5.29
N THR A 334 -5.12 -21.89 -5.14
CA THR A 334 -3.70 -22.19 -4.92
C THR A 334 -3.32 -22.30 -3.45
N GLY A 335 -4.08 -21.69 -2.54
CA GLY A 335 -3.76 -21.57 -1.12
C GLY A 335 -2.50 -20.72 -0.84
N ARG A 336 -2.14 -19.78 -1.77
CA ARG A 336 -0.89 -18.99 -1.71
C ARG A 336 -1.13 -17.49 -1.94
N PHE A 337 -2.27 -17.01 -1.54
CA PHE A 337 -2.67 -15.61 -1.71
C PHE A 337 -1.68 -14.62 -1.09
N ASN A 338 -1.24 -14.89 0.15
CA ASN A 338 -0.38 -13.97 0.87
C ASN A 338 1.06 -13.97 0.34
N LEU A 339 1.60 -15.12 -0.06
CA LEU A 339 2.89 -15.18 -0.76
C LEU A 339 2.86 -14.39 -2.06
N ALA A 340 1.78 -14.50 -2.85
CA ALA A 340 1.64 -13.73 -4.08
C ALA A 340 1.56 -12.21 -3.81
N GLN A 341 0.92 -11.78 -2.73
CA GLN A 341 0.97 -10.39 -2.29
C GLN A 341 2.40 -9.94 -1.95
N GLY A 342 3.19 -10.79 -1.29
CA GLY A 342 4.60 -10.54 -1.03
C GLY A 342 5.43 -10.36 -2.30
N ILE A 343 5.20 -11.21 -3.33
CA ILE A 343 5.88 -11.10 -4.64
C ILE A 343 5.55 -9.76 -5.32
N VAL A 344 4.27 -9.43 -5.40
CA VAL A 344 3.84 -8.15 -6.00
C VAL A 344 4.34 -6.96 -5.18
N GLY A 345 4.29 -7.05 -3.83
CA GLY A 345 4.82 -6.04 -2.92
C GLY A 345 6.33 -5.80 -3.10
N THR A 346 7.11 -6.86 -3.38
CA THR A 346 8.53 -6.73 -3.71
C THR A 346 8.72 -5.95 -5.01
N GLY A 347 7.94 -6.24 -6.05
CA GLY A 347 7.96 -5.46 -7.30
C GLY A 347 7.61 -3.98 -7.07
N ILE A 348 6.60 -3.70 -6.27
CA ILE A 348 6.21 -2.34 -5.85
C ILE A 348 7.38 -1.63 -5.15
N GLY A 349 8.01 -2.29 -4.17
CA GLY A 349 9.10 -1.72 -3.39
C GLY A 349 10.34 -1.43 -4.24
N ILE A 350 10.72 -2.34 -5.15
CA ILE A 350 11.82 -2.12 -6.09
C ILE A 350 11.53 -0.91 -6.98
N GLY A 351 10.34 -0.86 -7.59
CA GLY A 351 9.93 0.26 -8.44
C GLY A 351 9.98 1.59 -7.68
N ALA A 352 9.43 1.64 -6.48
CA ALA A 352 9.43 2.85 -5.65
C ALA A 352 10.84 3.32 -5.26
N SER A 353 11.73 2.39 -4.88
CA SER A 353 13.12 2.71 -4.50
C SER A 353 13.93 3.27 -5.66
N LEU A 354 13.76 2.71 -6.86
CA LEU A 354 14.46 3.18 -8.06
C LEU A 354 13.90 4.50 -8.57
N SER A 355 12.62 4.79 -8.34
CA SER A 355 11.92 5.98 -8.82
C SER A 355 12.58 7.27 -8.35
N THR A 356 12.81 7.41 -7.05
CA THR A 356 13.35 8.63 -6.45
C THR A 356 14.77 8.90 -6.91
N THR A 357 15.61 7.87 -7.01
CA THR A 357 16.99 7.97 -7.52
C THR A 357 17.00 8.39 -8.98
N LEU A 358 16.18 7.74 -9.82
CA LEU A 358 16.12 8.04 -11.25
C LEU A 358 15.60 9.46 -11.50
N ALA A 359 14.52 9.85 -10.83
CA ALA A 359 13.95 11.18 -10.97
C ALA A 359 14.89 12.27 -10.47
N GLY A 360 15.60 12.04 -9.35
CA GLY A 360 16.61 12.95 -8.84
C GLY A 360 17.74 13.16 -9.83
N LEU A 361 18.34 12.08 -10.33
CA LEU A 361 19.41 12.14 -11.33
C LEU A 361 19.02 12.90 -12.61
N ILE A 362 17.80 12.66 -13.11
CA ILE A 362 17.30 13.36 -14.30
C ILE A 362 17.04 14.83 -13.96
N SER A 363 16.43 15.10 -12.82
CA SER A 363 16.10 16.47 -12.40
C SER A 363 17.34 17.33 -12.21
N ASP A 364 18.40 16.77 -11.59
CA ASP A 364 19.66 17.49 -11.35
C ASP A 364 20.41 17.81 -12.63
N ARG A 365 20.38 16.91 -13.64
CA ARG A 365 21.13 17.06 -14.87
C ARG A 365 20.38 17.77 -16.00
N LEU A 366 19.06 17.53 -16.09
CA LEU A 366 18.24 17.93 -17.23
C LEU A 366 17.05 18.80 -16.83
N GLY A 367 16.85 19.00 -15.53
CA GLY A 367 15.74 19.78 -14.99
C GLY A 367 14.49 18.94 -14.70
N SER A 368 13.65 19.49 -13.81
CA SER A 368 12.46 18.81 -13.26
C SER A 368 11.39 18.49 -14.33
N SER A 369 11.26 19.35 -15.36
CA SER A 369 10.30 19.09 -16.45
C SER A 369 10.66 17.84 -17.24
N VAL A 370 11.96 17.64 -17.51
CA VAL A 370 12.46 16.43 -18.20
C VAL A 370 12.30 15.20 -17.29
N ALA A 371 12.48 15.36 -15.99
CA ALA A 371 12.24 14.27 -15.04
C ALA A 371 10.76 13.83 -15.05
N PHE A 372 9.80 14.76 -15.05
CA PHE A 372 8.38 14.43 -15.18
C PHE A 372 8.05 13.76 -16.51
N LEU A 373 8.65 14.24 -17.61
CA LEU A 373 8.49 13.60 -18.91
C LEU A 373 9.01 12.15 -18.90
N GLY A 374 10.20 11.93 -18.32
CA GLY A 374 10.77 10.59 -18.15
C GLY A 374 9.84 9.67 -17.36
N LEU A 375 9.31 10.14 -16.22
CA LEU A 375 8.35 9.38 -15.42
C LEU A 375 7.03 9.14 -16.19
N ALA A 376 6.56 10.11 -16.97
CA ALA A 376 5.37 9.94 -17.82
C ALA A 376 5.61 8.87 -18.91
N CYS A 377 6.77 8.87 -19.54
CA CYS A 377 7.15 7.84 -20.54
C CYS A 377 7.22 6.44 -19.91
N ILE A 378 7.79 6.31 -18.70
CA ILE A 378 7.81 5.05 -17.96
C ILE A 378 6.37 4.61 -17.63
N GLY A 379 5.52 5.52 -17.18
CA GLY A 379 4.10 5.26 -16.92
C GLY A 379 3.35 4.81 -18.18
N ALA A 380 3.59 5.46 -19.33
CA ALA A 380 3.02 5.09 -20.61
C ALA A 380 3.50 3.70 -21.07
N ALA A 381 4.78 3.38 -20.90
CA ALA A 381 5.32 2.05 -21.16
C ALA A 381 4.66 0.99 -20.27
N GLY A 382 4.45 1.27 -18.98
CA GLY A 382 3.72 0.41 -18.06
C GLY A 382 2.26 0.20 -18.47
N PHE A 383 1.58 1.25 -18.94
CA PHE A 383 0.22 1.16 -19.48
C PHE A 383 0.16 0.24 -20.71
N VAL A 384 1.04 0.44 -21.69
CA VAL A 384 1.11 -0.37 -22.90
C VAL A 384 1.43 -1.83 -22.57
N LEU A 385 2.41 -2.07 -21.70
CA LEU A 385 2.79 -3.40 -21.26
C LEU A 385 1.62 -4.13 -20.59
N PHE A 386 0.91 -3.44 -19.68
CA PHE A 386 -0.29 -3.98 -19.03
C PHE A 386 -1.40 -4.28 -20.06
N TRP A 387 -1.64 -3.34 -20.97
CA TRP A 387 -2.65 -3.51 -22.00
C TRP A 387 -2.38 -4.70 -22.94
N LEU A 388 -1.12 -4.93 -23.29
CA LEU A 388 -0.75 -6.03 -24.21
C LEU A 388 -0.68 -7.39 -23.52
N LEU A 389 -0.15 -7.44 -22.26
CA LEU A 389 0.22 -8.71 -21.65
C LEU A 389 -0.77 -9.21 -20.59
N MET A 390 -1.54 -8.30 -19.96
CA MET A 390 -2.38 -8.72 -18.84
C MET A 390 -3.78 -9.13 -19.33
N PRO A 391 -4.18 -10.41 -19.13
CA PRO A 391 -5.52 -10.86 -19.44
C PRO A 391 -6.54 -10.34 -18.40
N GLU A 392 -7.84 -10.45 -18.73
CA GLU A 392 -8.90 -10.27 -17.72
C GLU A 392 -8.84 -11.41 -16.69
N THR A 393 -8.86 -11.04 -15.39
CA THR A 393 -8.78 -12.01 -14.30
C THR A 393 -10.14 -12.28 -13.64
N ALA A 394 -11.15 -11.48 -13.97
CA ALA A 394 -12.51 -11.72 -13.48
C ALA A 394 -13.12 -12.96 -14.13
N GLU A 395 -13.74 -13.84 -13.34
CA GLU A 395 -14.59 -14.90 -13.90
C GLU A 395 -15.76 -14.30 -14.67
N ARG A 396 -15.93 -14.69 -15.93
CA ARG A 396 -17.15 -14.39 -16.68
C ARG A 396 -18.33 -15.13 -16.06
N LYS A 397 -19.45 -14.44 -15.95
CA LYS A 397 -20.72 -15.04 -15.43
C LYS A 397 -21.19 -16.26 -16.27
N ASP A 398 -20.74 -16.36 -17.49
CA ASP A 398 -21.10 -17.46 -18.40
C ASP A 398 -20.41 -18.78 -18.06
N ASP A 399 -19.21 -18.73 -17.49
CA ASP A 399 -18.47 -19.95 -17.09
C ASP A 399 -19.15 -20.68 -15.91
N ARG A 400 -19.96 -19.96 -15.10
CA ARG A 400 -20.76 -20.59 -14.03
C ARG A 400 -21.91 -21.44 -14.52
N LYS A 401 -22.37 -21.26 -15.76
CA LYS A 401 -23.48 -22.05 -16.34
C LYS A 401 -23.00 -23.34 -16.96
N LEU A 402 -21.69 -23.51 -17.17
CA LEU A 402 -21.10 -24.68 -17.81
C LEU A 402 -20.57 -25.73 -16.81
N LEU A 403 -20.60 -25.47 -15.52
CA LEU A 403 -20.31 -26.49 -14.52
C LEU A 403 -21.57 -27.35 -14.33
N PRO A 404 -21.51 -28.67 -14.64
CA PRO A 404 -22.64 -29.55 -14.47
C PRO A 404 -23.06 -29.56 -12.99
N SER A 405 -24.33 -29.26 -12.77
CA SER A 405 -25.02 -29.43 -11.47
C SER A 405 -25.12 -30.92 -11.14
N GLY A 406 -24.00 -31.52 -10.73
CA GLY A 406 -23.96 -32.93 -10.50
C GLY A 406 -22.95 -33.31 -9.44
N ARG A 407 -23.43 -33.30 -8.16
CA ARG A 407 -23.55 -34.50 -7.30
C ARG A 407 -24.03 -34.10 -5.93
N LYS A 408 -25.22 -34.59 -5.65
CA LYS A 408 -25.79 -34.66 -4.31
C LYS A 408 -24.93 -35.51 -3.39
#